data_8c18d48bbbefc2377deaa9ce9791c9d3
#
_entry.id   8c18d48bbbefc2377deaa9ce9791c9d3
#
_cell.length_a   1.000
_cell.length_b   1.000
_cell.length_c   1.000
_cell.angle_alpha   90.00
_cell.angle_beta   90.00
_cell.angle_gamma   90.00
#
_symmetry.space_group_name_H-M   'P 1'
#
loop_
_entity.id
_entity.type
_entity.pdbx_description
1 polymer ?
#
loop_
_entity_poly.entity_id
_entity_poly.type
_entity_poly.pdbx_seq_one_letter_code
_entity_poly.pdbx_strand_id
1 'polypeptide(L)'
;RALDTYFLSDEWRHHHQTFGGRGFTGMSVPRTYPNASRMDSYPPNGGPPGSDLDFMRTQLLDAWDIEYGILQPLMGAASMRNLEYGAALSSAINEWQIAEWLEPEPRLRASLVVPCDDGDLAAAEVRRLGDDRRFVQILLPVRTGELLGKRRYWPLYEAAAGHGLPIGIHFGGDSGHPITGAGWPSFYLEDHAGMAQSFQAQLISLVCEGVFEQFPGLRVVLIEGGFAWLPALKWRLDRSWRRLREETPHLSELPSSLIDRHIWLTTQPMEEPGRPEQFLQLLDELGGADRLLFATDYPHWDFDAPDQALPVRLAPEVQRKIMAENARDLYRL
;
A
#
# COMPACT_ATOMS: atom_id res chain seq x y z
N ARG A 1 17.47 -15.69 -2.69
CA ARG A 1 18.30 -16.76 -2.05
C ARG A 1 17.93 -16.99 -0.59
N ALA A 2 17.72 -15.93 0.23
CA ALA A 2 17.35 -16.09 1.64
C ALA A 2 16.00 -16.80 1.80
N LEU A 3 14.97 -16.38 1.07
CA LEU A 3 13.64 -17.03 1.10
C LEU A 3 13.70 -18.51 0.77
N ASP A 4 14.48 -18.86 -0.27
CA ASP A 4 14.61 -20.25 -0.73
C ASP A 4 15.30 -21.15 0.29
N THR A 5 16.22 -20.58 1.08
CA THR A 5 17.15 -21.39 1.88
C THR A 5 16.69 -21.51 3.33
N TYR A 6 16.10 -20.46 3.91
CA TYR A 6 15.92 -20.39 5.37
C TYR A 6 14.48 -20.32 5.82
N PHE A 7 13.57 -19.75 5.02
CA PHE A 7 12.23 -19.40 5.49
C PHE A 7 11.10 -20.29 4.95
N LEU A 8 11.33 -20.99 3.86
CA LEU A 8 10.38 -22.00 3.37
C LEU A 8 10.62 -23.36 4.03
N SER A 9 9.52 -24.08 4.35
CA SER A 9 9.60 -25.49 4.73
C SER A 9 10.26 -26.33 3.60
N ASP A 10 10.77 -27.51 3.91
CA ASP A 10 11.45 -28.37 2.93
C ASP A 10 10.56 -28.71 1.73
N GLU A 11 9.28 -28.94 1.97
CA GLU A 11 8.28 -29.19 0.92
C GLU A 11 8.15 -27.98 -0.01
N TRP A 12 7.91 -26.81 0.55
CA TRP A 12 7.72 -25.59 -0.24
C TRP A 12 9.03 -25.07 -0.83
N ARG A 13 10.16 -25.35 -0.22
CA ARG A 13 11.49 -25.03 -0.79
C ARG A 13 11.73 -25.84 -2.07
N HIS A 14 11.42 -27.14 -2.05
CA HIS A 14 11.52 -27.98 -3.25
C HIS A 14 10.56 -27.51 -4.35
N HIS A 15 9.31 -27.22 -4.00
CA HIS A 15 8.32 -26.65 -4.92
C HIS A 15 8.82 -25.34 -5.53
N HIS A 16 9.29 -24.41 -4.69
CA HIS A 16 9.80 -23.09 -5.12
C HIS A 16 10.98 -23.24 -6.10
N GLN A 17 11.92 -24.13 -5.81
CA GLN A 17 13.09 -24.37 -6.67
C GLN A 17 12.74 -25.03 -8.00
N THR A 18 11.74 -25.90 -8.00
CA THR A 18 11.35 -26.71 -9.15
C THR A 18 10.30 -26.02 -10.03
N PHE A 19 9.25 -25.48 -9.40
CA PHE A 19 8.05 -24.96 -10.05
C PHE A 19 7.78 -23.50 -9.72
N GLY A 20 8.44 -22.96 -8.69
CA GLY A 20 8.24 -21.59 -8.25
C GLY A 20 8.55 -20.59 -9.35
N GLY A 21 7.81 -19.51 -9.38
CA GLY A 21 7.91 -18.51 -10.41
C GLY A 21 9.34 -17.97 -10.52
N ARG A 22 9.88 -18.06 -11.70
CA ARG A 22 11.12 -17.37 -12.08
C ARG A 22 10.81 -15.88 -12.18
N GLY A 23 10.62 -15.20 -11.04
CA GLY A 23 10.36 -13.77 -11.00
C GLY A 23 9.32 -13.29 -12.02
N PHE A 24 8.88 -12.09 -11.94
CA PHE A 24 7.95 -11.51 -12.92
C PHE A 24 8.51 -11.57 -14.35
N THR A 25 8.31 -12.67 -15.05
CA THR A 25 8.81 -12.88 -16.42
C THR A 25 7.81 -12.42 -17.49
N GLY A 26 6.59 -12.11 -17.12
CA GLY A 26 5.53 -11.71 -18.04
C GLY A 26 5.00 -10.31 -17.74
N MET A 27 5.81 -9.30 -17.98
CA MET A 27 5.34 -7.93 -17.77
C MET A 27 4.54 -7.45 -18.96
N SER A 28 3.27 -7.33 -18.73
CA SER A 28 2.36 -6.66 -19.66
C SER A 28 2.44 -5.14 -19.56
N VAL A 29 3.10 -4.62 -18.52
CA VAL A 29 3.19 -3.20 -18.24
C VAL A 29 4.59 -2.70 -18.56
N PRO A 30 4.75 -1.58 -19.28
CA PRO A 30 6.04 -0.97 -19.53
C PRO A 30 6.77 -0.67 -18.23
N ARG A 31 8.10 -0.82 -18.22
CA ARG A 31 8.94 -0.48 -17.07
C ARG A 31 9.82 0.72 -17.37
N THR A 32 10.03 1.56 -16.39
CA THR A 32 11.10 2.54 -16.46
C THR A 32 12.46 1.89 -16.20
N TYR A 33 13.51 2.45 -16.76
CA TYR A 33 14.89 2.07 -16.51
C TYR A 33 15.49 3.05 -15.46
N PRO A 34 16.31 2.58 -14.52
CA PRO A 34 16.70 1.19 -14.27
C PRO A 34 15.81 0.54 -13.19
N ASN A 35 14.81 -0.18 -13.60
CA ASN A 35 13.90 -0.93 -12.73
C ASN A 35 13.11 -0.05 -11.71
N ALA A 36 12.66 1.11 -12.16
CA ALA A 36 11.94 2.12 -11.38
C ALA A 36 12.73 2.68 -10.18
N SER A 37 14.06 2.51 -10.12
CA SER A 37 14.85 2.89 -8.96
C SER A 37 15.79 4.06 -9.24
N ARG A 38 16.14 4.80 -8.21
CA ARG A 38 17.17 5.84 -8.24
C ARG A 38 18.53 5.22 -8.62
N MET A 39 19.31 5.93 -9.42
CA MET A 39 20.64 5.46 -9.85
C MET A 39 21.62 5.31 -8.67
N ASP A 40 21.48 6.13 -7.65
CA ASP A 40 22.31 6.12 -6.45
C ASP A 40 21.85 5.12 -5.37
N SER A 41 20.73 4.42 -5.60
CA SER A 41 20.19 3.45 -4.63
C SER A 41 20.72 2.02 -4.80
N TYR A 42 21.63 1.79 -5.77
CA TYR A 42 22.30 0.49 -5.93
C TYR A 42 23.40 0.33 -4.87
N PRO A 43 23.30 -0.66 -3.98
CA PRO A 43 24.28 -0.82 -2.92
C PRO A 43 25.64 -1.27 -3.46
N PRO A 44 26.75 -0.90 -2.76
CA PRO A 44 28.11 -1.26 -3.19
C PRO A 44 28.38 -2.75 -3.30
N ASN A 45 27.59 -3.60 -2.62
CA ASN A 45 27.70 -5.04 -2.68
C ASN A 45 27.18 -5.65 -4.01
N GLY A 46 26.63 -4.81 -4.91
CA GLY A 46 26.09 -5.24 -6.22
C GLY A 46 24.68 -5.84 -6.15
N GLY A 47 24.00 -5.73 -5.00
CA GLY A 47 22.60 -6.12 -4.86
C GLY A 47 21.64 -5.16 -5.58
N PRO A 48 20.36 -5.54 -5.70
CA PRO A 48 19.35 -4.62 -6.23
C PRO A 48 19.06 -3.48 -5.24
N PRO A 49 18.47 -2.36 -5.70
CA PRO A 49 18.03 -1.27 -4.82
C PRO A 49 17.13 -1.77 -3.69
N GLY A 50 17.30 -1.22 -2.48
CA GLY A 50 16.54 -1.62 -1.31
C GLY A 50 16.87 -3.01 -0.73
N SER A 51 17.99 -3.63 -1.12
CA SER A 51 18.37 -4.97 -0.65
C SER A 51 19.47 -5.01 0.42
N ASP A 52 19.97 -3.86 0.81
CA ASP A 52 21.08 -3.74 1.78
C ASP A 52 20.68 -2.80 2.91
N LEU A 53 20.59 -3.34 4.13
CA LEU A 53 20.10 -2.58 5.28
C LEU A 53 21.11 -1.50 5.71
N ASP A 54 22.42 -1.78 5.67
CA ASP A 54 23.43 -0.79 6.07
C ASP A 54 23.47 0.37 5.07
N PHE A 55 23.27 0.06 3.80
CA PHE A 55 23.16 1.09 2.78
C PHE A 55 21.87 1.93 2.95
N MET A 56 20.74 1.30 3.27
CA MET A 56 19.49 2.01 3.58
C MET A 56 19.65 2.90 4.83
N ARG A 57 20.33 2.42 5.88
CA ARG A 57 20.64 3.25 7.05
C ARG A 57 21.35 4.52 6.63
N THR A 58 22.43 4.38 5.89
CA THR A 58 23.25 5.52 5.45
C THR A 58 22.50 6.47 4.52
N GLN A 59 21.75 5.92 3.56
CA GLN A 59 21.15 6.73 2.48
C GLN A 59 19.79 7.32 2.85
N LEU A 60 19.06 6.69 3.75
CA LEU A 60 17.70 7.11 4.13
C LEU A 60 17.60 7.41 5.63
N LEU A 61 17.76 6.39 6.48
CA LEU A 61 17.37 6.51 7.89
C LEU A 61 18.22 7.55 8.64
N ASP A 62 19.53 7.52 8.46
CA ASP A 62 20.46 8.43 9.14
C ASP A 62 20.55 9.78 8.42
N ALA A 63 20.52 9.77 7.07
CA ALA A 63 20.64 10.99 6.27
C ALA A 63 19.48 11.97 6.53
N TRP A 64 18.29 11.46 6.85
CA TRP A 64 17.08 12.25 7.02
C TRP A 64 16.50 12.20 8.44
N ASP A 65 17.23 11.63 9.41
CA ASP A 65 16.77 11.46 10.80
C ASP A 65 15.38 10.81 10.87
N ILE A 66 15.20 9.73 10.10
CA ILE A 66 13.92 8.99 10.04
C ILE A 66 13.73 8.25 11.36
N GLU A 67 12.67 8.58 12.06
CA GLU A 67 12.32 7.92 13.32
C GLU A 67 11.72 6.53 13.09
N TYR A 68 10.79 6.42 12.11
CA TYR A 68 10.20 5.15 11.72
C TYR A 68 10.11 5.03 10.19
N GLY A 69 10.58 3.89 9.66
CA GLY A 69 10.39 3.49 8.28
C GLY A 69 9.46 2.30 8.19
N ILE A 70 8.44 2.33 7.32
CA ILE A 70 7.50 1.22 7.13
C ILE A 70 7.86 0.50 5.83
N LEU A 71 8.32 -0.74 5.96
CA LEU A 71 8.72 -1.57 4.84
C LEU A 71 7.49 -2.09 4.08
N GLN A 72 7.62 -2.11 2.76
CA GLN A 72 6.59 -2.61 1.86
C GLN A 72 7.22 -3.59 0.86
N PRO A 73 7.19 -4.91 1.14
CA PRO A 73 7.69 -5.91 0.21
C PRO A 73 6.82 -5.97 -1.03
N LEU A 74 7.31 -5.41 -2.14
CA LEU A 74 6.57 -5.38 -3.41
C LEU A 74 6.50 -6.74 -4.09
N MET A 75 7.36 -7.67 -3.72
CA MET A 75 7.24 -9.07 -4.12
C MET A 75 6.39 -9.80 -3.09
N GLY A 76 5.09 -9.67 -3.25
CA GLY A 76 4.12 -10.35 -2.41
C GLY A 76 3.75 -11.73 -2.96
N ALA A 77 3.05 -12.49 -2.14
CA ALA A 77 2.38 -13.72 -2.54
C ALA A 77 1.05 -13.47 -3.25
N ALA A 78 0.73 -12.21 -3.51
CA ALA A 78 -0.41 -11.82 -4.33
C ALA A 78 -0.29 -12.43 -5.72
N SER A 79 -1.39 -12.94 -6.25
CA SER A 79 -1.47 -13.53 -7.59
C SER A 79 -0.82 -14.92 -7.73
N MET A 80 -0.61 -15.63 -6.65
CA MET A 80 -0.20 -17.03 -6.72
C MET A 80 -1.42 -17.93 -6.96
N ARG A 81 -1.53 -18.49 -8.16
CA ARG A 81 -2.64 -19.39 -8.50
C ARG A 81 -2.70 -20.66 -7.64
N ASN A 82 -1.55 -21.13 -7.15
CA ASN A 82 -1.48 -22.11 -6.09
C ASN A 82 -1.59 -21.39 -4.74
N LEU A 83 -2.76 -21.38 -4.16
CA LEU A 83 -3.08 -20.63 -2.95
C LEU A 83 -2.26 -21.07 -1.74
N GLU A 84 -2.02 -22.38 -1.59
CA GLU A 84 -1.22 -22.93 -0.50
C GLU A 84 0.25 -22.51 -0.61
N TYR A 85 0.78 -22.51 -1.82
CA TYR A 85 2.12 -21.97 -2.08
C TYR A 85 2.17 -20.46 -1.80
N GLY A 86 1.13 -19.71 -2.19
CA GLY A 86 1.00 -18.29 -1.89
C GLY A 86 1.01 -18.01 -0.38
N ALA A 87 0.31 -18.83 0.41
CA ALA A 87 0.31 -18.74 1.86
C ALA A 87 1.69 -19.03 2.47
N ALA A 88 2.35 -20.11 2.03
CA ALA A 88 3.70 -20.46 2.48
C ALA A 88 4.72 -19.36 2.12
N LEU A 89 4.59 -18.76 0.94
CA LEU A 89 5.48 -17.68 0.51
C LEU A 89 5.23 -16.40 1.32
N SER A 90 3.98 -16.04 1.62
CA SER A 90 3.64 -14.91 2.49
C SER A 90 4.29 -15.06 3.87
N SER A 91 4.12 -16.22 4.50
CA SER A 91 4.72 -16.50 5.80
C SER A 91 6.25 -16.42 5.74
N ALA A 92 6.88 -16.97 4.70
CA ALA A 92 8.33 -16.91 4.53
C ALA A 92 8.85 -15.48 4.34
N ILE A 93 8.12 -14.63 3.63
CA ILE A 93 8.45 -13.21 3.47
C ILE A 93 8.36 -12.48 4.82
N ASN A 94 7.33 -12.75 5.60
CA ASN A 94 7.17 -12.12 6.91
C ASN A 94 8.27 -12.52 7.89
N GLU A 95 8.64 -13.81 7.95
CA GLU A 95 9.78 -14.27 8.74
C GLU A 95 11.11 -13.66 8.26
N TRP A 96 11.30 -13.51 6.96
CA TRP A 96 12.46 -12.85 6.40
C TRP A 96 12.50 -11.35 6.78
N GLN A 97 11.37 -10.64 6.75
CA GLN A 97 11.31 -9.26 7.23
C GLN A 97 11.73 -9.17 8.70
N ILE A 98 11.24 -10.08 9.53
CA ILE A 98 11.59 -10.12 10.95
C ILE A 98 13.10 -10.28 11.13
N ALA A 99 13.68 -11.32 10.55
CA ALA A 99 15.06 -11.72 10.81
C ALA A 99 16.08 -10.75 10.19
N GLU A 100 15.86 -10.30 8.97
CA GLU A 100 16.86 -9.56 8.19
C GLU A 100 16.69 -8.04 8.29
N TRP A 101 15.54 -7.53 8.73
CA TRP A 101 15.23 -6.10 8.73
C TRP A 101 14.77 -5.56 10.09
N LEU A 102 13.79 -6.21 10.71
CA LEU A 102 13.15 -5.66 11.90
C LEU A 102 13.91 -5.92 13.20
N GLU A 103 14.57 -7.07 13.33
CA GLU A 103 15.42 -7.36 14.48
C GLU A 103 16.71 -6.52 14.48
N PRO A 104 17.44 -6.37 13.36
CA PRO A 104 18.66 -5.59 13.35
C PRO A 104 18.44 -4.06 13.28
N GLU A 105 17.24 -3.56 12.98
CA GLU A 105 16.94 -2.13 12.91
C GLU A 105 15.63 -1.76 13.59
N PRO A 106 15.66 -1.27 14.83
CA PRO A 106 14.45 -1.00 15.62
C PRO A 106 13.61 0.20 15.13
N ARG A 107 14.14 1.03 14.24
CA ARG A 107 13.37 2.10 13.58
C ARG A 107 12.44 1.56 12.48
N LEU A 108 12.65 0.33 12.04
CA LEU A 108 11.81 -0.26 11.00
C LEU A 108 10.54 -0.90 11.57
N ARG A 109 9.49 -0.75 10.83
CA ARG A 109 8.22 -1.46 10.92
C ARG A 109 7.95 -2.11 9.58
N ALA A 110 7.01 -3.04 9.53
CA ALA A 110 6.71 -3.73 8.29
C ALA A 110 5.22 -3.76 7.99
N SER A 111 4.93 -3.92 6.72
CA SER A 111 3.64 -4.33 6.23
C SER A 111 3.57 -5.87 6.20
N LEU A 112 2.52 -6.44 6.79
CA LEU A 112 2.29 -7.86 6.80
C LEU A 112 1.84 -8.32 5.41
N VAL A 113 2.61 -9.19 4.79
CA VAL A 113 2.29 -9.79 3.50
C VAL A 113 1.32 -10.95 3.70
N VAL A 114 0.26 -11.00 2.90
CA VAL A 114 -0.78 -12.03 2.95
C VAL A 114 -1.09 -12.58 1.56
N PRO A 115 -1.57 -13.83 1.43
CA PRO A 115 -2.04 -14.38 0.15
C PRO A 115 -3.39 -13.74 -0.22
N CYS A 116 -3.38 -12.58 -0.86
CA CYS A 116 -4.57 -11.74 -1.05
C CYS A 116 -5.66 -12.38 -1.92
N ASP A 117 -5.37 -13.43 -2.69
CA ASP A 117 -6.35 -14.12 -3.52
C ASP A 117 -7.30 -15.05 -2.74
N ASP A 118 -7.02 -15.27 -1.44
CA ASP A 118 -7.87 -16.05 -0.55
C ASP A 118 -8.03 -15.38 0.81
N GLY A 119 -9.24 -14.96 1.14
CA GLY A 119 -9.53 -14.21 2.38
C GLY A 119 -9.33 -15.03 3.65
N ASP A 120 -9.56 -16.34 3.63
CA ASP A 120 -9.38 -17.20 4.82
C ASP A 120 -7.90 -17.47 5.09
N LEU A 121 -7.11 -17.77 4.06
CA LEU A 121 -5.66 -17.92 4.18
C LEU A 121 -4.99 -16.60 4.59
N ALA A 122 -5.44 -15.47 4.03
CA ALA A 122 -4.97 -14.16 4.43
C ALA A 122 -5.29 -13.88 5.90
N ALA A 123 -6.52 -14.16 6.35
CA ALA A 123 -6.92 -14.02 7.74
C ALA A 123 -6.12 -14.93 8.69
N ALA A 124 -5.75 -16.13 8.25
CA ALA A 124 -4.91 -17.03 9.03
C ALA A 124 -3.52 -16.43 9.30
N GLU A 125 -2.90 -15.82 8.29
CA GLU A 125 -1.61 -15.14 8.45
C GLU A 125 -1.71 -13.89 9.35
N VAL A 126 -2.81 -13.13 9.24
CA VAL A 126 -3.07 -12.01 10.16
C VAL A 126 -3.21 -12.49 11.59
N ARG A 127 -3.94 -13.58 11.86
CA ARG A 127 -4.06 -14.14 13.21
C ARG A 127 -2.72 -14.67 13.75
N ARG A 128 -1.83 -15.11 12.87
CA ARG A 128 -0.50 -15.62 13.26
C ARG A 128 0.41 -14.51 13.76
N LEU A 129 0.43 -13.35 13.08
CA LEU A 129 1.40 -12.27 13.34
C LEU A 129 0.77 -10.93 13.73
N GLY A 130 -0.55 -10.81 13.77
CA GLY A 130 -1.22 -9.53 13.99
C GLY A 130 -0.98 -8.89 15.37
N ASP A 131 -0.52 -9.67 16.35
CA ASP A 131 -0.13 -9.13 17.67
C ASP A 131 1.35 -8.72 17.75
N ASP A 132 2.14 -9.03 16.74
CA ASP A 132 3.53 -8.58 16.66
C ASP A 132 3.58 -7.10 16.26
N ARG A 133 3.95 -6.24 17.19
CA ARG A 133 3.96 -4.78 17.02
C ARG A 133 4.96 -4.28 15.97
N ARG A 134 5.81 -5.15 15.44
CA ARG A 134 6.68 -4.81 14.32
C ARG A 134 5.91 -4.70 13.01
N PHE A 135 4.75 -5.37 12.90
CA PHE A 135 3.82 -5.22 11.78
C PHE A 135 2.76 -4.16 12.13
N VAL A 136 2.65 -3.15 11.31
CA VAL A 136 1.78 -1.99 11.57
C VAL A 136 0.62 -1.85 10.60
N GLN A 137 0.64 -2.59 9.49
CA GLN A 137 -0.45 -2.69 8.52
C GLN A 137 -0.38 -4.00 7.75
N ILE A 138 -1.44 -4.31 6.99
CA ILE A 138 -1.50 -5.46 6.08
C ILE A 138 -1.38 -4.93 4.66
N LEU A 139 -0.52 -5.52 3.83
CA LEU A 139 -0.27 -5.06 2.47
C LEU A 139 -1.11 -5.83 1.45
N LEU A 140 -1.88 -5.09 0.66
CA LEU A 140 -2.61 -5.59 -0.50
C LEU A 140 -2.20 -4.82 -1.76
N PRO A 141 -2.13 -5.48 -2.92
CA PRO A 141 -1.95 -4.78 -4.19
C PRO A 141 -3.24 -4.10 -4.63
N VAL A 142 -3.12 -2.98 -5.33
CA VAL A 142 -4.30 -2.28 -5.87
C VAL A 142 -4.91 -3.02 -7.06
N ARG A 143 -4.09 -3.74 -7.83
CA ARG A 143 -4.55 -4.57 -8.96
C ARG A 143 -4.76 -6.01 -8.49
N THR A 144 -5.99 -6.44 -8.47
CA THR A 144 -6.43 -7.76 -7.98
C THR A 144 -7.38 -8.40 -8.99
N GLY A 145 -7.55 -9.71 -8.91
CA GLY A 145 -8.46 -10.46 -9.79
C GLY A 145 -9.92 -10.06 -9.65
N GLU A 146 -10.31 -9.59 -8.47
CA GLU A 146 -11.63 -9.03 -8.17
C GLU A 146 -11.48 -7.79 -7.30
N LEU A 147 -12.48 -6.90 -7.34
CA LEU A 147 -12.48 -5.70 -6.51
C LEU A 147 -12.50 -6.05 -5.01
N LEU A 148 -11.70 -5.33 -4.24
CA LEU A 148 -11.45 -5.59 -2.81
C LEU A 148 -12.69 -5.44 -1.91
N GLY A 149 -13.78 -4.81 -2.35
CA GLY A 149 -15.04 -4.81 -1.61
C GLY A 149 -15.73 -6.17 -1.53
N LYS A 150 -15.39 -7.11 -2.42
CA LYS A 150 -16.08 -8.41 -2.53
C LYS A 150 -15.96 -9.26 -1.26
N ARG A 151 -17.02 -10.03 -0.98
CA ARG A 151 -17.18 -10.85 0.23
C ARG A 151 -16.05 -11.83 0.49
N ARG A 152 -15.35 -12.29 -0.54
CA ARG A 152 -14.20 -13.18 -0.39
C ARG A 152 -13.06 -12.58 0.44
N TYR A 153 -12.96 -11.25 0.53
CA TYR A 153 -11.95 -10.56 1.32
C TYR A 153 -12.39 -10.26 2.77
N TRP A 154 -13.68 -10.47 3.09
CA TRP A 154 -14.22 -10.11 4.40
C TRP A 154 -13.58 -10.85 5.58
N PRO A 155 -13.19 -12.15 5.49
CA PRO A 155 -12.45 -12.81 6.57
C PRO A 155 -11.14 -12.08 6.91
N LEU A 156 -10.44 -11.56 5.90
CA LEU A 156 -9.26 -10.72 6.10
C LEU A 156 -9.60 -9.42 6.85
N TYR A 157 -10.67 -8.73 6.47
CA TYR A 157 -11.08 -7.47 7.11
C TYR A 157 -11.52 -7.68 8.57
N GLU A 158 -12.19 -8.78 8.85
CA GLU A 158 -12.54 -9.18 10.21
C GLU A 158 -11.27 -9.38 11.06
N ALA A 159 -10.30 -10.13 10.56
CA ALA A 159 -9.03 -10.34 11.25
C ALA A 159 -8.25 -9.03 11.43
N ALA A 160 -8.16 -8.21 10.39
CA ALA A 160 -7.51 -6.90 10.44
C ALA A 160 -8.13 -5.98 11.50
N ALA A 161 -9.46 -5.86 11.51
CA ALA A 161 -10.19 -5.06 12.51
C ALA A 161 -9.99 -5.62 13.93
N GLY A 162 -9.98 -6.95 14.10
CA GLY A 162 -9.77 -7.62 15.37
C GLY A 162 -8.41 -7.33 16.00
N HIS A 163 -7.35 -7.25 15.20
CA HIS A 163 -5.99 -6.87 15.62
C HIS A 163 -5.74 -5.36 15.58
N GLY A 164 -6.68 -4.58 15.04
CA GLY A 164 -6.54 -3.14 14.89
C GLY A 164 -5.48 -2.73 13.87
N LEU A 165 -5.18 -3.59 12.91
CA LEU A 165 -4.25 -3.33 11.81
C LEU A 165 -4.96 -2.65 10.64
N PRO A 166 -4.47 -1.51 10.13
CA PRO A 166 -4.93 -0.95 8.87
C PRO A 166 -4.63 -1.86 7.68
N ILE A 167 -5.45 -1.73 6.64
CA ILE A 167 -5.16 -2.31 5.31
C ILE A 167 -4.42 -1.26 4.48
N GLY A 168 -3.19 -1.54 4.09
CA GLY A 168 -2.45 -0.75 3.12
C GLY A 168 -2.70 -1.31 1.71
N ILE A 169 -3.31 -0.51 0.83
CA ILE A 169 -3.49 -0.85 -0.58
C ILE A 169 -2.43 -0.09 -1.35
N HIS A 170 -1.48 -0.82 -1.92
CA HIS A 170 -0.31 -0.25 -2.59
C HIS A 170 -0.42 -0.36 -4.12
N PHE A 171 0.15 0.61 -4.83
CA PHE A 171 0.32 0.54 -6.28
C PHE A 171 1.07 -0.73 -6.66
N GLY A 172 0.66 -1.36 -7.77
CA GLY A 172 1.23 -2.63 -8.21
C GLY A 172 0.19 -3.74 -8.22
N GLY A 173 0.63 -4.97 -8.22
CA GLY A 173 -0.22 -6.16 -8.21
C GLY A 173 -0.04 -7.06 -9.41
N ASP A 174 -1.05 -7.86 -9.72
CA ASP A 174 -0.98 -8.84 -10.80
C ASP A 174 -0.79 -8.16 -12.15
N SER A 175 0.29 -8.55 -12.84
CA SER A 175 0.53 -8.12 -14.21
C SER A 175 -0.55 -8.61 -15.21
N GLY A 176 -1.43 -9.50 -14.78
CA GLY A 176 -2.60 -9.93 -15.53
C GLY A 176 -3.75 -8.92 -15.60
N HIS A 177 -3.67 -7.81 -14.85
CA HIS A 177 -4.74 -6.81 -14.79
C HIS A 177 -4.23 -5.42 -15.16
N PRO A 178 -4.84 -4.73 -16.15
CA PRO A 178 -4.50 -3.36 -16.49
C PRO A 178 -4.92 -2.40 -15.38
N ILE A 179 -4.32 -1.20 -15.38
CA ILE A 179 -4.70 -0.13 -14.43
C ILE A 179 -6.08 0.45 -14.70
N THR A 180 -6.62 0.27 -15.89
CA THR A 180 -7.92 0.82 -16.32
C THR A 180 -8.79 -0.23 -16.95
N GLY A 181 -10.10 -0.02 -16.94
CA GLY A 181 -11.04 -0.82 -17.70
C GLY A 181 -10.94 -0.67 -19.22
N ALA A 182 -10.10 0.27 -19.71
CA ALA A 182 -9.91 0.53 -21.13
C ALA A 182 -8.76 -0.28 -21.76
N GLY A 183 -7.95 -0.96 -20.96
CA GLY A 183 -6.89 -1.85 -21.46
C GLY A 183 -5.49 -1.50 -20.96
N TRP A 184 -4.48 -1.99 -21.69
CA TRP A 184 -3.08 -1.92 -21.31
C TRP A 184 -2.40 -0.64 -21.81
N PRO A 185 -1.59 0.02 -20.98
CA PRO A 185 -0.79 1.16 -21.43
C PRO A 185 0.37 0.71 -22.32
N SER A 186 0.80 1.60 -23.23
CA SER A 186 1.96 1.41 -24.10
C SER A 186 3.25 1.95 -23.48
N PHE A 187 3.12 2.96 -22.60
CA PHE A 187 4.26 3.63 -21.98
C PHE A 187 4.15 3.60 -20.45
N TYR A 188 5.31 3.54 -19.80
CA TYR A 188 5.36 3.64 -18.32
C TYR A 188 4.73 4.93 -17.80
N LEU A 189 4.87 6.02 -18.52
CA LEU A 189 4.23 7.31 -18.18
C LEU A 189 2.69 7.18 -18.08
N GLU A 190 2.07 6.40 -18.97
CA GLU A 190 0.61 6.16 -18.90
C GLU A 190 0.25 5.33 -17.67
N ASP A 191 1.04 4.31 -17.36
CA ASP A 191 0.84 3.45 -16.18
C ASP A 191 0.97 4.26 -14.90
N HIS A 192 2.05 5.01 -14.75
CA HIS A 192 2.34 5.83 -13.59
C HIS A 192 1.32 6.97 -13.39
N ALA A 193 1.06 7.75 -14.44
CA ALA A 193 0.08 8.84 -14.38
C ALA A 193 -1.37 8.34 -14.20
N GLY A 194 -1.66 7.12 -14.64
CA GLY A 194 -2.99 6.52 -14.58
C GLY A 194 -3.29 5.73 -13.30
N MET A 195 -2.33 5.58 -12.38
CA MET A 195 -2.44 4.71 -11.20
C MET A 195 -3.67 5.00 -10.33
N ALA A 196 -4.07 6.25 -10.20
CA ALA A 196 -5.24 6.67 -9.43
C ALA A 196 -6.55 5.96 -9.84
N GLN A 197 -6.68 5.52 -11.09
CA GLN A 197 -7.90 4.86 -11.58
C GLN A 197 -8.16 3.53 -10.89
N SER A 198 -7.11 2.75 -10.61
CA SER A 198 -7.24 1.50 -9.86
C SER A 198 -7.66 1.75 -8.41
N PHE A 199 -7.07 2.75 -7.76
CA PHE A 199 -7.45 3.14 -6.39
C PHE A 199 -8.90 3.61 -6.31
N GLN A 200 -9.36 4.41 -7.26
CA GLN A 200 -10.76 4.84 -7.34
C GLN A 200 -11.69 3.64 -7.45
N ALA A 201 -11.38 2.67 -8.32
CA ALA A 201 -12.19 1.46 -8.48
C ALA A 201 -12.27 0.65 -7.18
N GLN A 202 -11.15 0.46 -6.48
CA GLN A 202 -11.11 -0.25 -5.20
C GLN A 202 -11.89 0.49 -4.11
N LEU A 203 -11.71 1.81 -3.99
CA LEU A 203 -12.42 2.61 -3.00
C LEU A 203 -13.94 2.60 -3.22
N ILE A 204 -14.39 2.76 -4.47
CA ILE A 204 -15.81 2.65 -4.81
C ILE A 204 -16.36 1.28 -4.39
N SER A 205 -15.62 0.21 -4.67
CA SER A 205 -16.03 -1.14 -4.31
C SER A 205 -16.12 -1.34 -2.78
N LEU A 206 -15.11 -0.90 -2.02
CA LEU A 206 -15.14 -0.99 -0.55
C LEU A 206 -16.36 -0.29 0.05
N VAL A 207 -16.69 0.89 -0.47
CA VAL A 207 -17.88 1.65 -0.03
C VAL A 207 -19.16 0.94 -0.46
N CYS A 208 -19.33 0.66 -1.75
CA CYS A 208 -20.60 0.16 -2.29
C CYS A 208 -20.93 -1.26 -1.83
N GLU A 209 -19.94 -2.12 -1.58
CA GLU A 209 -20.16 -3.46 -1.03
C GLU A 209 -20.43 -3.45 0.49
N GLY A 210 -20.32 -2.29 1.16
CA GLY A 210 -20.64 -2.12 2.58
C GLY A 210 -19.55 -2.60 3.54
N VAL A 211 -18.28 -2.63 3.10
CA VAL A 211 -17.16 -3.08 3.95
C VAL A 211 -17.08 -2.25 5.23
N PHE A 212 -17.22 -0.93 5.14
CA PHE A 212 -17.12 -0.03 6.28
C PHE A 212 -18.34 -0.07 7.22
N GLU A 213 -19.51 -0.44 6.69
CA GLU A 213 -20.70 -0.72 7.52
C GLU A 213 -20.52 -2.01 8.33
N GLN A 214 -19.95 -3.03 7.71
CA GLN A 214 -19.69 -4.32 8.36
C GLN A 214 -18.54 -4.26 9.36
N PHE A 215 -17.49 -3.49 9.04
CA PHE A 215 -16.26 -3.38 9.83
C PHE A 215 -15.98 -1.92 10.21
N PRO A 216 -16.76 -1.35 11.15
CA PRO A 216 -16.67 0.10 11.48
C PRO A 216 -15.34 0.50 12.12
N GLY A 217 -14.54 -0.44 12.58
CA GLY A 217 -13.18 -0.21 13.09
C GLY A 217 -12.07 -0.31 12.03
N LEU A 218 -12.41 -0.73 10.80
CA LEU A 218 -11.43 -0.92 9.75
C LEU A 218 -10.87 0.42 9.26
N ARG A 219 -9.56 0.48 9.07
CA ARG A 219 -8.84 1.63 8.52
C ARG A 219 -8.11 1.19 7.25
N VAL A 220 -8.12 2.02 6.23
CA VAL A 220 -7.49 1.72 4.93
C VAL A 220 -6.57 2.87 4.55
N VAL A 221 -5.36 2.53 4.13
CA VAL A 221 -4.36 3.47 3.62
C VAL A 221 -4.19 3.21 2.12
N LEU A 222 -4.39 4.22 1.31
CA LEU A 222 -4.12 4.17 -0.11
C LEU A 222 -2.69 4.67 -0.34
N ILE A 223 -1.82 3.76 -0.75
CA ILE A 223 -0.38 3.97 -0.80
C ILE A 223 0.05 4.11 -2.25
N GLU A 224 0.73 5.20 -2.56
CA GLU A 224 1.24 5.50 -3.92
C GLU A 224 0.11 5.68 -4.96
N GLY A 225 -1.05 6.19 -4.54
CA GLY A 225 -2.23 6.39 -5.39
C GLY A 225 -2.52 7.83 -5.76
N GLY A 226 -1.73 8.77 -5.25
CA GLY A 226 -2.08 10.20 -5.27
C GLY A 226 -3.34 10.49 -4.44
N PHE A 227 -3.72 11.74 -4.31
CA PHE A 227 -4.87 12.13 -3.47
C PHE A 227 -5.74 13.24 -4.05
N ALA A 228 -5.29 13.96 -5.08
CA ALA A 228 -6.04 15.08 -5.66
C ALA A 228 -7.37 14.67 -6.31
N TRP A 229 -7.52 13.42 -6.66
CA TRP A 229 -8.74 12.85 -7.25
C TRP A 229 -9.87 12.62 -6.22
N LEU A 230 -9.54 12.52 -4.93
CA LEU A 230 -10.48 12.07 -3.89
C LEU A 230 -11.67 13.02 -3.69
N PRO A 231 -11.52 14.35 -3.61
CA PRO A 231 -12.65 15.26 -3.49
C PRO A 231 -13.69 15.10 -4.61
N ALA A 232 -13.23 15.04 -5.84
CA ALA A 232 -14.12 14.86 -7.01
C ALA A 232 -14.86 13.52 -6.97
N LEU A 233 -14.20 12.45 -6.51
CA LEU A 233 -14.84 11.15 -6.31
C LEU A 233 -15.91 11.20 -5.21
N LYS A 234 -15.63 11.83 -4.07
CA LYS A 234 -16.59 12.02 -2.97
C LYS A 234 -17.86 12.73 -3.46
N TRP A 235 -17.71 13.83 -4.17
CA TRP A 235 -18.86 14.56 -4.74
C TRP A 235 -19.68 13.72 -5.71
N ARG A 236 -19.01 12.95 -6.56
CA ARG A 236 -19.65 12.06 -7.52
C ARG A 236 -20.42 10.95 -6.83
N LEU A 237 -19.81 10.28 -5.86
CA LEU A 237 -20.41 9.18 -5.12
C LEU A 237 -21.67 9.64 -4.34
N ASP A 238 -21.57 10.74 -3.61
CA ASP A 238 -22.68 11.29 -2.84
C ASP A 238 -23.87 11.66 -3.72
N ARG A 239 -23.59 12.33 -4.85
CA ARG A 239 -24.63 12.68 -5.81
C ARG A 239 -25.32 11.45 -6.42
N SER A 240 -24.55 10.45 -6.76
CA SER A 240 -25.07 9.20 -7.35
C SER A 240 -25.87 8.43 -6.30
N TRP A 241 -25.33 8.29 -5.09
CA TRP A 241 -25.97 7.56 -4.00
C TRP A 241 -27.34 8.18 -3.60
N ARG A 242 -27.46 9.48 -3.52
CA ARG A 242 -28.77 10.13 -3.23
C ARG A 242 -29.86 9.77 -4.21
N ARG A 243 -29.52 9.39 -5.44
CA ARG A 243 -30.46 9.03 -6.50
C ARG A 243 -30.66 7.51 -6.64
N LEU A 244 -29.65 6.72 -6.30
CA LEU A 244 -29.58 5.28 -6.50
C LEU A 244 -29.48 4.50 -5.19
N ARG A 245 -29.80 5.14 -4.05
CA ARG A 245 -29.61 4.53 -2.72
C ARG A 245 -30.35 3.21 -2.51
N GLU A 246 -31.39 2.97 -3.29
CA GLU A 246 -32.14 1.70 -3.26
C GLU A 246 -31.32 0.51 -3.78
N GLU A 247 -30.30 0.80 -4.60
CA GLU A 247 -29.34 -0.20 -5.07
C GLU A 247 -28.39 -0.67 -3.94
N THR A 248 -28.13 0.20 -2.97
CA THR A 248 -27.24 -0.08 -1.82
C THR A 248 -27.96 0.17 -0.49
N PRO A 249 -29.03 -0.59 -0.18
CA PRO A 249 -29.87 -0.36 0.99
C PRO A 249 -29.14 -0.57 2.33
N HIS A 250 -27.99 -1.23 2.30
CA HIS A 250 -27.12 -1.47 3.45
C HIS A 250 -26.25 -0.25 3.82
N LEU A 251 -26.12 0.75 2.94
CA LEU A 251 -25.40 1.99 3.28
C LEU A 251 -26.31 2.92 4.05
N SER A 252 -25.95 3.23 5.30
CA SER A 252 -26.73 4.03 6.23
C SER A 252 -26.49 5.54 6.09
N GLU A 253 -25.33 5.94 5.55
CA GLU A 253 -24.87 7.32 5.45
C GLU A 253 -24.23 7.64 4.10
N LEU A 254 -23.85 8.92 3.90
CA LEU A 254 -23.19 9.34 2.66
C LEU A 254 -21.86 8.60 2.44
N PRO A 255 -21.56 8.18 1.20
CA PRO A 255 -20.27 7.63 0.85
C PRO A 255 -19.07 8.48 1.31
N SER A 256 -19.17 9.82 1.19
CA SER A 256 -18.11 10.73 1.66
C SER A 256 -17.84 10.61 3.16
N SER A 257 -18.87 10.42 3.98
CA SER A 257 -18.72 10.26 5.44
C SER A 257 -17.97 8.98 5.80
N LEU A 258 -18.23 7.88 5.09
CA LEU A 258 -17.50 6.63 5.24
C LEU A 258 -16.03 6.80 4.82
N ILE A 259 -15.79 7.46 3.69
CA ILE A 259 -14.44 7.75 3.19
C ILE A 259 -13.66 8.58 4.20
N ASP A 260 -14.22 9.66 4.69
CA ASP A 260 -13.55 10.56 5.64
C ASP A 260 -13.20 9.88 6.97
N ARG A 261 -13.94 8.85 7.35
CA ARG A 261 -13.71 8.09 8.59
C ARG A 261 -12.67 6.99 8.43
N HIS A 262 -12.62 6.33 7.28
CA HIS A 262 -11.92 5.06 7.09
C HIS A 262 -10.68 5.14 6.22
N ILE A 263 -10.47 6.25 5.46
CA ILE A 263 -9.42 6.34 4.44
C ILE A 263 -8.30 7.29 4.85
N TRP A 264 -7.08 6.85 4.69
CA TRP A 264 -5.83 7.62 4.72
C TRP A 264 -5.13 7.50 3.38
N LEU A 265 -4.26 8.46 3.07
CA LEU A 265 -3.56 8.56 1.81
C LEU A 265 -2.09 8.87 2.08
N THR A 266 -1.18 8.34 1.27
CA THR A 266 0.21 8.75 1.32
C THR A 266 0.46 9.96 0.41
N THR A 267 1.47 10.76 0.76
CA THR A 267 1.83 11.95 0.00
C THR A 267 2.56 11.64 -1.30
N GLN A 268 3.31 10.56 -1.35
CA GLN A 268 4.04 10.17 -2.55
C GLN A 268 3.17 9.26 -3.45
N PRO A 269 3.15 9.44 -4.79
CA PRO A 269 3.71 10.59 -5.50
C PRO A 269 2.93 11.87 -5.23
N MET A 270 3.67 12.95 -4.96
CA MET A 270 3.06 14.25 -4.64
C MET A 270 2.46 14.89 -5.89
N GLU A 271 1.22 15.33 -5.80
CA GLU A 271 0.66 16.21 -6.81
C GLU A 271 1.23 17.62 -6.66
N GLU A 272 1.89 18.10 -7.69
CA GLU A 272 2.52 19.42 -7.72
C GLU A 272 1.72 20.38 -8.61
N PRO A 273 0.68 21.03 -8.11
CA PRO A 273 -0.07 21.98 -8.91
C PRO A 273 0.78 23.22 -9.25
N GLY A 274 0.53 23.82 -10.41
CA GLY A 274 1.32 24.96 -10.90
C GLY A 274 1.24 26.23 -10.03
N ARG A 275 0.35 26.27 -9.03
CA ARG A 275 0.21 27.39 -8.09
C ARG A 275 0.01 26.87 -6.67
N PRO A 276 0.75 27.41 -5.68
CA PRO A 276 0.66 27.01 -4.26
C PRO A 276 -0.76 27.01 -3.68
N GLU A 277 -1.56 27.99 -4.07
CA GLU A 277 -2.94 28.14 -3.57
C GLU A 277 -3.84 26.96 -3.95
N GLN A 278 -3.55 26.29 -5.07
CA GLN A 278 -4.28 25.11 -5.52
C GLN A 278 -4.04 23.92 -4.59
N PHE A 279 -2.82 23.78 -4.06
CA PHE A 279 -2.51 22.75 -3.09
C PHE A 279 -3.23 22.99 -1.75
N LEU A 280 -3.26 24.25 -1.30
CA LEU A 280 -3.99 24.61 -0.06
C LEU A 280 -5.50 24.38 -0.22
N GLN A 281 -6.07 24.71 -1.38
CA GLN A 281 -7.46 24.40 -1.71
C GLN A 281 -7.73 22.90 -1.72
N LEU A 282 -6.81 22.10 -2.27
CA LEU A 282 -6.92 20.66 -2.26
C LEU A 282 -6.95 20.11 -0.82
N LEU A 283 -6.07 20.59 0.06
CA LEU A 283 -6.09 20.20 1.48
C LEU A 283 -7.42 20.53 2.15
N ASP A 284 -7.98 21.70 1.86
CA ASP A 284 -9.30 22.10 2.39
C ASP A 284 -10.41 21.16 1.90
N GLU A 285 -10.43 20.83 0.63
CA GLU A 285 -11.40 19.90 0.02
C GLU A 285 -11.25 18.43 0.50
N LEU A 286 -10.07 18.06 0.94
CA LEU A 286 -9.84 16.78 1.60
C LEU A 286 -10.42 16.74 3.03
N GLY A 287 -10.76 17.90 3.61
CA GLY A 287 -11.16 18.04 5.00
C GLY A 287 -9.98 18.27 5.95
N GLY A 288 -8.86 18.77 5.43
CA GLY A 288 -7.63 19.02 6.17
C GLY A 288 -6.53 18.00 5.92
N ALA A 289 -5.47 18.09 6.71
CA ALA A 289 -4.27 17.27 6.54
C ALA A 289 -4.25 15.98 7.39
N ASP A 290 -5.25 15.73 8.21
CA ASP A 290 -5.25 14.68 9.25
C ASP A 290 -5.24 13.25 8.68
N ARG A 291 -5.48 13.11 7.38
CA ARG A 291 -5.51 11.82 6.68
C ARG A 291 -4.35 11.62 5.70
N LEU A 292 -3.42 12.59 5.65
CA LEU A 292 -2.22 12.46 4.83
C LEU A 292 -1.06 11.92 5.64
N LEU A 293 -0.37 10.93 5.08
CA LEU A 293 0.79 10.28 5.66
C LEU A 293 1.99 10.53 4.75
N PHE A 294 3.06 11.07 5.30
CA PHE A 294 4.29 11.24 4.55
C PHE A 294 4.87 9.89 4.11
N ALA A 295 5.32 9.82 2.87
CA ALA A 295 6.04 8.69 2.31
C ALA A 295 7.15 9.17 1.41
N THR A 296 8.26 8.44 1.37
CA THR A 296 9.42 8.76 0.53
C THR A 296 9.45 7.98 -0.77
N ASP A 297 8.85 6.82 -0.78
CA ASP A 297 8.95 5.83 -1.84
C ASP A 297 10.41 5.38 -2.15
N TYR A 298 11.29 5.41 -1.14
CA TYR A 298 12.64 4.87 -1.28
C TYR A 298 12.61 3.37 -1.60
N PRO A 299 13.31 2.87 -2.61
CA PRO A 299 14.37 3.51 -3.41
C PRO A 299 13.94 3.90 -4.85
N HIS A 300 12.68 4.19 -5.08
CA HIS A 300 12.17 4.50 -6.42
C HIS A 300 12.70 5.82 -7.00
N TRP A 301 12.58 5.97 -8.32
CA TRP A 301 13.14 7.11 -9.06
C TRP A 301 12.46 8.45 -8.73
N ASP A 302 11.20 8.40 -8.35
CA ASP A 302 10.35 9.52 -7.95
C ASP A 302 10.31 9.73 -6.42
N PHE A 303 11.40 9.38 -5.76
CA PHE A 303 11.61 9.55 -4.33
C PHE A 303 11.36 10.99 -3.86
N ASP A 304 10.47 11.15 -2.88
CA ASP A 304 10.20 12.41 -2.22
C ASP A 304 11.13 12.63 -1.02
N ALA A 305 12.12 13.51 -1.20
CA ALA A 305 13.03 13.88 -0.13
C ALA A 305 12.29 14.61 1.00
N PRO A 306 12.50 14.27 2.29
CA PRO A 306 11.73 14.83 3.41
C PRO A 306 11.72 16.35 3.51
N ASP A 307 12.78 17.02 3.09
CA ASP A 307 12.89 18.48 3.08
C ASP A 307 12.24 19.18 1.87
N GLN A 308 11.85 18.41 0.85
CA GLN A 308 11.29 18.91 -0.40
C GLN A 308 9.93 18.28 -0.75
N ALA A 309 9.46 17.33 0.05
CA ALA A 309 8.26 16.56 -0.23
C ALA A 309 6.95 17.37 -0.26
N LEU A 310 6.91 18.54 0.36
CA LEU A 310 5.72 19.40 0.36
C LEU A 310 5.90 20.54 -0.63
N PRO A 311 4.99 20.71 -1.62
CA PRO A 311 5.15 21.71 -2.68
C PRO A 311 4.95 23.15 -2.21
N VAL A 312 4.49 23.31 -0.96
CA VAL A 312 4.23 24.63 -0.35
C VAL A 312 4.67 24.63 1.11
N ARG A 313 4.98 25.82 1.63
CA ARG A 313 5.22 25.98 3.05
C ARG A 313 3.88 25.97 3.81
N LEU A 314 3.72 24.97 4.64
CA LEU A 314 2.54 24.83 5.52
C LEU A 314 2.78 25.46 6.90
N ALA A 315 1.71 25.69 7.65
CA ALA A 315 1.82 25.99 9.06
C ALA A 315 2.53 24.85 9.80
N PRO A 316 3.42 25.16 10.79
CA PRO A 316 4.27 24.12 11.41
C PRO A 316 3.50 22.93 12.00
N GLU A 317 2.31 23.18 12.56
CA GLU A 317 1.44 22.14 13.11
C GLU A 317 0.87 21.22 12.01
N VAL A 318 0.50 21.77 10.85
CA VAL A 318 0.00 20.99 9.71
C VAL A 318 1.13 20.15 9.11
N GLN A 319 2.31 20.75 8.97
CA GLN A 319 3.49 20.06 8.49
C GLN A 319 3.87 18.87 9.40
N ARG A 320 3.91 19.06 10.73
CA ARG A 320 4.21 17.97 11.68
C ARG A 320 3.20 16.84 11.58
N LYS A 321 1.91 17.16 11.43
CA LYS A 321 0.85 16.15 11.24
C LYS A 321 1.17 15.27 10.04
N ILE A 322 1.39 15.86 8.88
CA ILE A 322 1.67 15.10 7.65
C ILE A 322 2.95 14.30 7.79
N MET A 323 4.04 14.93 8.27
CA MET A 323 5.36 14.33 8.28
C MET A 323 5.56 13.23 9.33
N ALA A 324 4.75 13.22 10.42
CA ALA A 324 4.97 12.26 11.51
C ALA A 324 3.70 11.92 12.32
N GLU A 325 2.95 12.92 12.83
CA GLU A 325 1.97 12.70 13.88
C GLU A 325 0.81 11.80 13.39
N ASN A 326 0.32 12.01 12.16
CA ASN A 326 -0.75 11.19 11.59
C ASN A 326 -0.36 9.71 11.47
N ALA A 327 0.90 9.43 11.10
CA ALA A 327 1.42 8.06 11.02
C ALA A 327 1.55 7.43 12.42
N ARG A 328 2.05 8.18 13.41
CA ARG A 328 2.12 7.73 14.80
C ARG A 328 0.74 7.35 15.35
N ASP A 329 -0.25 8.20 15.12
CA ASP A 329 -1.61 7.96 15.60
C ASP A 329 -2.27 6.78 14.91
N LEU A 330 -2.13 6.68 13.59
CA LEU A 330 -2.71 5.60 12.81
C LEU A 330 -2.11 4.25 13.16
N TYR A 331 -0.78 4.17 13.21
CA TYR A 331 -0.02 2.94 13.39
C TYR A 331 0.36 2.64 14.84
N ARG A 332 0.05 3.56 15.77
CA ARG A 332 0.36 3.43 17.22
C ARG A 332 1.87 3.25 17.48
N LEU A 333 2.68 4.07 16.81
CA LEU A 333 4.15 4.08 16.90
C LEU A 333 4.64 4.81 18.17
#